data_3f4d1f9f6fc18bb9e9c0c5e29b1125fa
#
_entry.id   3f4d1f9f6fc18bb9e9c0c5e29b1125fa
#
_cell.length_a   1.000
_cell.length_b   1.000
_cell.length_c   1.000
_cell.angle_alpha   90.00
_cell.angle_beta   90.00
_cell.angle_gamma   90.00
#
_symmetry.space_group_name_H-M   'P 1'
#
loop_
_entity.id
_entity.type
_entity.pdbx_description
1 polymer ?
#
loop_
_entity_poly.entity_id
_entity_poly.type
_entity_poly.pdbx_seq_one_letter_code
_entity_poly.pdbx_strand_id
1 'polypeptide(L)'
;MKRIFSLILTLALLLTALVGCGRPGKLVGTWSVSTDVTELIGAMLAEQTGQSSVTLDSKVEIPLVLTFERGGTYRMSFDTARVLDVLSDVVMGYKENLRQVFYSQMSDGYSAEELDKTIKETTGMSMDAYLDAYLKEQIEQMSQTLKDGVLKNPEETGVYIEDGDRVQLTPQGEASVSCRFTVSGDTLTLEMQQKDMALTLNLTKQ
;
A
#
# COMPACT_ATOMS: atom_id res chain seq x y z
N MET A 1 -47.96 -31.07 0.69
CA MET A 1 -46.58 -30.71 1.03
C MET A 1 -45.57 -30.86 -0.16
N LYS A 2 -45.59 -31.93 -0.94
CA LYS A 2 -44.67 -32.11 -2.11
C LYS A 2 -44.77 -31.02 -3.19
N ARG A 3 -45.95 -30.45 -3.44
CA ARG A 3 -46.15 -29.40 -4.49
C ARG A 3 -45.60 -28.03 -4.09
N ILE A 4 -45.59 -27.71 -2.78
CA ILE A 4 -45.06 -26.45 -2.27
C ILE A 4 -43.51 -26.45 -2.32
N PHE A 5 -42.90 -27.60 -2.03
CA PHE A 5 -41.44 -27.77 -2.10
C PHE A 5 -40.92 -27.66 -3.52
N SER A 6 -41.67 -28.18 -4.52
CA SER A 6 -41.32 -28.05 -5.92
C SER A 6 -41.39 -26.60 -6.41
N LEU A 7 -42.35 -25.82 -5.91
CA LEU A 7 -42.54 -24.40 -6.30
C LEU A 7 -41.44 -23.50 -5.71
N ILE A 8 -41.02 -23.78 -4.48
CA ILE A 8 -39.91 -23.05 -3.84
C ILE A 8 -38.59 -23.37 -4.50
N LEU A 9 -38.36 -24.63 -4.89
CA LEU A 9 -37.13 -25.03 -5.58
C LEU A 9 -37.05 -24.44 -6.99
N THR A 10 -38.19 -24.35 -7.71
CA THR A 10 -38.24 -23.71 -9.05
C THR A 10 -38.04 -22.20 -8.96
N LEU A 11 -38.59 -21.56 -7.92
CA LEU A 11 -38.42 -20.12 -7.69
C LEU A 11 -36.95 -19.79 -7.30
N ALA A 12 -36.32 -20.62 -6.48
CA ALA A 12 -34.89 -20.49 -6.15
C ALA A 12 -33.99 -20.67 -7.36
N LEU A 13 -34.28 -21.65 -8.24
CA LEU A 13 -33.56 -21.84 -9.51
C LEU A 13 -33.77 -20.70 -10.51
N LEU A 14 -34.96 -20.11 -10.55
CA LEU A 14 -35.25 -18.93 -11.39
C LEU A 14 -34.54 -17.68 -10.88
N LEU A 15 -34.43 -17.49 -9.58
CA LEU A 15 -33.69 -16.38 -8.99
C LEU A 15 -32.17 -16.48 -9.26
N THR A 16 -31.60 -17.69 -9.23
CA THR A 16 -30.19 -17.90 -9.58
C THR A 16 -29.89 -17.71 -11.07
N ALA A 17 -30.87 -17.99 -11.94
CA ALA A 17 -30.74 -17.76 -13.39
C ALA A 17 -30.83 -16.26 -13.77
N LEU A 18 -31.48 -15.42 -12.98
CA LEU A 18 -31.58 -13.99 -13.21
C LEU A 18 -30.31 -13.22 -12.80
N VAL A 19 -29.51 -13.78 -11.91
CA VAL A 19 -28.22 -13.19 -11.51
C VAL A 19 -27.11 -13.50 -12.52
N GLY A 20 -27.30 -14.48 -13.44
CA GLY A 20 -26.26 -14.99 -14.35
C GLY A 20 -26.22 -14.43 -15.78
N CYS A 21 -27.16 -13.57 -16.19
CA CYS A 21 -27.21 -13.04 -17.58
C CYS A 21 -26.96 -11.53 -17.70
N GLY A 22 -26.32 -10.91 -16.73
CA GLY A 22 -25.82 -9.54 -16.85
C GLY A 22 -24.66 -9.48 -17.85
N ARG A 23 -24.62 -8.44 -18.71
CA ARG A 23 -23.41 -8.07 -19.45
C ARG A 23 -22.25 -8.08 -18.47
N PRO A 24 -21.05 -8.60 -18.85
CA PRO A 24 -19.90 -8.51 -17.98
C PRO A 24 -19.78 -7.06 -17.51
N GLY A 25 -19.75 -6.85 -16.19
CA GLY A 25 -19.64 -5.52 -15.61
C GLY A 25 -18.45 -4.79 -16.21
N LYS A 26 -18.53 -3.48 -16.32
CA LYS A 26 -17.46 -2.65 -16.91
C LYS A 26 -16.14 -2.80 -16.14
N LEU A 27 -16.23 -3.14 -14.87
CA LEU A 27 -15.09 -3.31 -13.97
C LEU A 27 -14.39 -4.66 -14.11
N VAL A 28 -15.06 -5.69 -14.65
CA VAL A 28 -14.51 -7.06 -14.70
C VAL A 28 -13.14 -7.09 -15.35
N GLY A 29 -12.15 -7.59 -14.60
CA GLY A 29 -10.75 -7.68 -15.02
C GLY A 29 -9.79 -7.39 -13.89
N THR A 30 -8.50 -7.44 -14.20
CA THR A 30 -7.41 -7.10 -13.29
C THR A 30 -6.87 -5.73 -13.68
N TRP A 31 -6.75 -4.86 -12.69
CA TRP A 31 -6.33 -3.47 -12.81
C TRP A 31 -5.18 -3.22 -11.85
N SER A 32 -4.21 -2.43 -12.26
CA SER A 32 -3.09 -2.05 -11.40
C SER A 32 -2.83 -0.56 -11.42
N VAL A 33 -2.32 -0.05 -10.31
CA VAL A 33 -1.82 1.32 -10.17
C VAL A 33 -0.55 1.30 -9.35
N SER A 34 0.41 2.17 -9.70
CA SER A 34 1.51 2.50 -8.82
C SER A 34 1.06 3.62 -7.88
N THR A 35 1.08 3.34 -6.58
CA THR A 35 0.73 4.32 -5.55
C THR A 35 2.01 4.98 -5.04
N ASP A 36 2.09 6.30 -5.14
CA ASP A 36 3.19 7.09 -4.61
C ASP A 36 3.08 7.15 -3.08
N VAL A 37 4.04 6.55 -2.39
CA VAL A 37 4.12 6.52 -0.92
C VAL A 37 5.34 7.29 -0.40
N THR A 38 5.94 8.15 -1.23
CA THR A 38 7.15 8.92 -0.92
C THR A 38 7.01 9.73 0.37
N GLU A 39 5.90 10.46 0.51
CA GLU A 39 5.64 11.27 1.70
C GLU A 39 5.46 10.41 2.96
N LEU A 40 4.79 9.26 2.83
CA LEU A 40 4.59 8.34 3.96
C LEU A 40 5.92 7.78 4.46
N ILE A 41 6.78 7.31 3.56
CA ILE A 41 8.11 6.79 3.91
C ILE A 41 8.99 7.91 4.49
N GLY A 42 8.94 9.12 3.90
CA GLY A 42 9.63 10.29 4.43
C GLY A 42 9.21 10.64 5.86
N ALA A 43 7.92 10.60 6.15
CA ALA A 43 7.39 10.84 7.50
C ALA A 43 7.85 9.76 8.50
N MET A 44 7.83 8.49 8.11
CA MET A 44 8.32 7.39 8.95
C MET A 44 9.82 7.54 9.26
N LEU A 45 10.64 7.91 8.29
CA LEU A 45 12.07 8.16 8.48
C LEU A 45 12.31 9.39 9.39
N ALA A 46 11.53 10.45 9.23
CA ALA A 46 11.62 11.64 10.07
C ALA A 46 11.34 11.29 11.55
N GLU A 47 10.31 10.50 11.82
CA GLU A 47 9.98 10.02 13.16
C GLU A 47 11.13 9.17 13.74
N GLN A 48 11.67 8.24 12.96
CA GLN A 48 12.76 7.35 13.41
C GLN A 48 14.09 8.09 13.64
N THR A 49 14.38 9.12 12.84
CA THR A 49 15.63 9.88 12.95
C THR A 49 15.52 11.11 13.85
N GLY A 50 14.33 11.39 14.40
CA GLY A 50 14.08 12.58 15.23
C GLY A 50 14.13 13.89 14.45
N GLN A 51 14.00 13.84 13.12
CA GLN A 51 13.97 15.02 12.26
C GLN A 51 12.54 15.54 12.09
N SER A 52 12.39 16.83 11.80
CA SER A 52 11.07 17.42 11.53
C SER A 52 10.48 16.98 10.20
N SER A 53 11.33 16.66 9.22
CA SER A 53 10.93 16.11 7.91
C SER A 53 12.13 15.45 7.23
N VAL A 54 11.87 14.43 6.41
CA VAL A 54 12.84 13.80 5.51
C VAL A 54 12.29 13.88 4.10
N THR A 55 13.07 14.46 3.20
CA THR A 55 12.77 14.48 1.77
C THR A 55 13.56 13.37 1.09
N LEU A 56 12.87 12.55 0.30
CA LEU A 56 13.48 11.50 -0.48
C LEU A 56 13.76 12.01 -1.90
N ASP A 57 14.94 11.70 -2.43
CA ASP A 57 15.38 12.14 -3.76
C ASP A 57 14.67 11.41 -4.90
N SER A 58 14.05 10.28 -4.60
CA SER A 58 13.36 9.43 -5.57
C SER A 58 11.93 9.15 -5.15
N LYS A 59 11.03 9.07 -6.13
CA LYS A 59 9.66 8.61 -5.89
C LYS A 59 9.66 7.14 -5.47
N VAL A 60 8.85 6.86 -4.47
CA VAL A 60 8.62 5.51 -3.95
C VAL A 60 7.23 5.06 -4.39
N GLU A 61 7.19 4.17 -5.37
CA GLU A 61 5.95 3.67 -5.94
C GLU A 61 5.73 2.21 -5.58
N ILE A 62 4.53 1.92 -5.06
CA ILE A 62 4.11 0.56 -4.69
C ILE A 62 2.97 0.13 -5.59
N PRO A 63 3.08 -1.03 -6.27
CA PRO A 63 2.01 -1.56 -7.09
C PRO A 63 0.84 -2.07 -6.23
N LEU A 64 -0.35 -1.55 -6.51
CA LEU A 64 -1.63 -2.04 -6.03
C LEU A 64 -2.33 -2.76 -7.17
N VAL A 65 -2.80 -3.97 -6.93
CA VAL A 65 -3.57 -4.76 -7.90
C VAL A 65 -5.00 -4.93 -7.39
N LEU A 66 -5.97 -4.62 -8.25
CA LEU A 66 -7.39 -4.74 -7.99
C LEU A 66 -8.04 -5.62 -9.05
N THR A 67 -8.58 -6.76 -8.65
CA THR A 67 -9.26 -7.71 -9.54
C THR A 67 -10.74 -7.74 -9.24
N PHE A 68 -11.57 -7.51 -10.27
CA PHE A 68 -13.02 -7.66 -10.22
C PHE A 68 -13.44 -8.91 -10.98
N GLU A 69 -14.13 -9.82 -10.31
CA GLU A 69 -14.59 -11.07 -10.87
C GLU A 69 -16.06 -10.98 -11.35
N ARG A 70 -16.43 -11.78 -12.34
CA ARG A 70 -17.81 -11.81 -12.87
C ARG A 70 -18.87 -12.17 -11.83
N GLY A 71 -18.47 -12.82 -10.76
CA GLY A 71 -19.35 -13.22 -9.65
C GLY A 71 -19.72 -12.09 -8.69
N GLY A 72 -19.26 -10.86 -8.91
CA GLY A 72 -19.49 -9.74 -7.99
C GLY A 72 -18.54 -9.75 -6.78
N THR A 73 -17.43 -10.48 -6.86
CA THR A 73 -16.36 -10.47 -5.87
C THR A 73 -15.20 -9.64 -6.36
N TYR A 74 -14.48 -9.01 -5.44
CA TYR A 74 -13.23 -8.34 -5.76
C TYR A 74 -12.11 -8.79 -4.83
N ARG A 75 -10.90 -8.57 -5.30
CA ARG A 75 -9.67 -8.76 -4.55
C ARG A 75 -8.76 -7.56 -4.77
N MET A 76 -8.26 -7.01 -3.69
CA MET A 76 -7.24 -5.96 -3.71
C MET A 76 -5.99 -6.49 -3.02
N SER A 77 -4.83 -6.30 -3.63
CA SER A 77 -3.58 -6.82 -3.08
C SER A 77 -2.40 -5.90 -3.34
N PHE A 78 -1.45 -5.92 -2.40
CA PHE A 78 -0.12 -5.34 -2.54
C PHE A 78 0.92 -6.45 -2.64
N ASP A 79 1.95 -6.23 -3.44
CA ASP A 79 3.14 -7.07 -3.42
C ASP A 79 3.99 -6.72 -2.18
N THR A 80 3.80 -7.49 -1.11
CA THR A 80 4.48 -7.29 0.17
C THR A 80 6.00 -7.35 0.04
N ALA A 81 6.52 -8.28 -0.78
CA ALA A 81 7.95 -8.40 -0.98
C ALA A 81 8.50 -7.14 -1.64
N ARG A 82 7.83 -6.67 -2.69
CA ARG A 82 8.20 -5.44 -3.39
C ARG A 82 8.15 -4.20 -2.48
N VAL A 83 7.13 -4.11 -1.61
CA VAL A 83 7.02 -3.02 -0.61
C VAL A 83 8.24 -2.99 0.31
N LEU A 84 8.65 -4.15 0.82
CA LEU A 84 9.79 -4.27 1.74
C LEU A 84 11.14 -4.03 1.03
N ASP A 85 11.29 -4.48 -0.21
CA ASP A 85 12.47 -4.21 -1.04
C ASP A 85 12.61 -2.71 -1.29
N VAL A 86 11.53 -2.05 -1.72
CA VAL A 86 11.50 -0.59 -1.94
C VAL A 86 11.82 0.17 -0.66
N LEU A 87 11.25 -0.23 0.49
CA LEU A 87 11.60 0.36 1.78
C LEU A 87 13.08 0.24 2.07
N SER A 88 13.66 -0.95 1.88
CA SER A 88 15.08 -1.20 2.11
C SER A 88 15.96 -0.30 1.23
N ASP A 89 15.67 -0.25 -0.07
CA ASP A 89 16.42 0.56 -1.04
C ASP A 89 16.40 2.05 -0.68
N VAL A 90 15.21 2.57 -0.29
CA VAL A 90 15.04 3.98 0.09
C VAL A 90 15.79 4.30 1.37
N VAL A 91 15.66 3.46 2.41
CA VAL A 91 16.32 3.70 3.70
C VAL A 91 17.84 3.60 3.55
N MET A 92 18.33 2.62 2.77
CA MET A 92 19.77 2.52 2.49
C MET A 92 20.28 3.68 1.64
N GLY A 93 19.47 4.17 0.68
CA GLY A 93 19.78 5.37 -0.10
C GLY A 93 19.92 6.64 0.74
N TYR A 94 19.27 6.69 1.91
CA TYR A 94 19.35 7.82 2.84
C TYR A 94 20.66 7.86 3.67
N LYS A 95 21.53 6.85 3.55
CA LYS A 95 22.76 6.70 4.34
C LYS A 95 23.65 7.95 4.33
N GLU A 96 23.86 8.55 3.16
CA GLU A 96 24.74 9.72 3.05
C GLU A 96 24.14 10.95 3.72
N ASN A 97 22.84 11.16 3.59
CA ASN A 97 22.14 12.23 4.28
C ASN A 97 22.22 12.03 5.80
N LEU A 98 22.04 10.80 6.27
CA LEU A 98 22.20 10.47 7.71
C LEU A 98 23.61 10.74 8.20
N ARG A 99 24.66 10.42 7.43
CA ARG A 99 26.03 10.76 7.76
C ARG A 99 26.23 12.27 7.95
N GLN A 100 25.68 13.07 7.04
CA GLN A 100 25.74 14.54 7.15
C GLN A 100 25.01 15.05 8.39
N VAL A 101 23.86 14.47 8.72
CA VAL A 101 23.11 14.78 9.92
C VAL A 101 23.93 14.45 11.18
N PHE A 102 24.54 13.27 11.23
CA PHE A 102 25.42 12.89 12.34
C PHE A 102 26.58 13.89 12.53
N TYR A 103 27.26 14.23 11.43
CA TYR A 103 28.34 15.21 11.51
C TYR A 103 27.84 16.60 11.93
N SER A 104 26.71 17.05 11.43
CA SER A 104 26.16 18.37 11.77
C SER A 104 25.70 18.46 13.24
N GLN A 105 25.10 17.42 13.78
CA GLN A 105 24.61 17.39 15.16
C GLN A 105 25.74 17.24 16.19
N MET A 106 26.83 16.59 15.83
CA MET A 106 27.99 16.38 16.69
C MET A 106 29.13 17.37 16.47
N SER A 107 28.97 18.30 15.50
CA SER A 107 30.02 19.29 15.15
C SER A 107 30.27 20.37 16.19
N ASP A 108 29.52 20.42 17.30
CA ASP A 108 29.83 21.32 18.44
C ASP A 108 31.10 20.88 19.18
N GLY A 109 32.20 20.75 18.44
CA GLY A 109 33.53 20.49 18.98
C GLY A 109 34.33 19.36 18.39
N TYR A 110 33.80 18.59 17.42
CA TYR A 110 34.51 17.47 16.80
C TYR A 110 34.60 17.64 15.28
N SER A 111 35.78 17.39 14.71
CA SER A 111 35.94 17.19 13.27
C SER A 111 35.37 15.83 12.82
N ALA A 112 35.11 15.66 11.53
CA ALA A 112 34.67 14.37 10.96
C ALA A 112 35.64 13.22 11.30
N GLU A 113 36.97 13.50 11.30
CA GLU A 113 38.01 12.52 11.64
C GLU A 113 37.96 12.12 13.12
N GLU A 114 37.69 13.05 14.02
CA GLU A 114 37.56 12.79 15.45
C GLU A 114 36.30 11.99 15.76
N LEU A 115 35.21 12.26 15.06
CA LEU A 115 33.97 11.48 15.12
C LEU A 115 34.18 10.04 14.65
N ASP A 116 34.81 9.85 13.49
CA ASP A 116 35.13 8.51 12.97
C ASP A 116 35.99 7.73 13.96
N LYS A 117 37.00 8.39 14.54
CA LYS A 117 37.85 7.81 15.57
C LYS A 117 37.05 7.44 16.83
N THR A 118 36.20 8.33 17.32
CA THR A 118 35.37 8.11 18.52
C THR A 118 34.40 6.94 18.32
N ILE A 119 33.74 6.87 17.17
CA ILE A 119 32.86 5.74 16.84
C ILE A 119 33.65 4.44 16.79
N LYS A 120 34.81 4.44 16.13
CA LYS A 120 35.66 3.26 16.06
C LYS A 120 36.17 2.81 17.43
N GLU A 121 36.55 3.72 18.31
CA GLU A 121 36.98 3.42 19.67
C GLU A 121 35.85 2.90 20.55
N THR A 122 34.63 3.46 20.37
CA THR A 122 33.47 3.12 21.21
C THR A 122 32.76 1.86 20.75
N THR A 123 32.63 1.65 19.43
CA THR A 123 31.83 0.57 18.85
C THR A 123 32.66 -0.54 18.22
N GLY A 124 33.95 -0.31 17.96
CA GLY A 124 34.81 -1.19 17.19
C GLY A 124 34.57 -1.16 15.68
N MET A 125 33.66 -0.30 15.20
CA MET A 125 33.22 -0.20 13.81
C MET A 125 33.72 1.08 13.16
N SER A 126 33.92 1.08 11.83
CA SER A 126 34.03 2.34 11.08
C SER A 126 32.69 3.05 11.05
N MET A 127 32.67 4.36 10.77
CA MET A 127 31.43 5.13 10.58
C MET A 127 30.48 4.46 9.56
N ASP A 128 30.99 4.01 8.43
CA ASP A 128 30.21 3.31 7.43
C ASP A 128 29.54 2.04 7.94
N ALA A 129 30.30 1.19 8.64
CA ALA A 129 29.78 -0.04 9.22
C ALA A 129 28.76 0.24 10.34
N TYR A 130 28.98 1.30 11.11
CA TYR A 130 28.03 1.75 12.12
C TYR A 130 26.72 2.23 11.51
N LEU A 131 26.78 3.08 10.47
CA LEU A 131 25.59 3.56 9.77
C LEU A 131 24.83 2.41 9.08
N ASP A 132 25.55 1.45 8.47
CA ASP A 132 24.92 0.28 7.86
C ASP A 132 24.18 -0.56 8.91
N ALA A 133 24.78 -0.80 10.05
CA ALA A 133 24.17 -1.53 11.16
C ALA A 133 22.92 -0.79 11.70
N TYR A 134 23.04 0.53 11.91
CA TYR A 134 21.94 1.38 12.33
C TYR A 134 20.77 1.37 11.36
N LEU A 135 21.03 1.59 10.05
CA LEU A 135 19.99 1.60 9.03
C LEU A 135 19.31 0.23 8.88
N LYS A 136 20.09 -0.85 8.98
CA LYS A 136 19.54 -2.20 8.95
C LYS A 136 18.56 -2.44 10.10
N GLU A 137 18.87 -1.97 11.31
CA GLU A 137 17.96 -2.05 12.44
C GLU A 137 16.70 -1.22 12.20
N GLN A 138 16.83 0.00 11.65
CA GLN A 138 15.68 0.83 11.28
C GLN A 138 14.79 0.15 10.22
N ILE A 139 15.38 -0.44 9.18
CA ILE A 139 14.65 -1.21 8.16
C ILE A 139 13.87 -2.35 8.81
N GLU A 140 14.47 -3.08 9.74
CA GLU A 140 13.81 -4.19 10.43
C GLU A 140 12.63 -3.72 11.26
N GLN A 141 12.79 -2.63 12.03
CA GLN A 141 11.71 -2.03 12.83
C GLN A 141 10.57 -1.49 11.95
N MET A 142 10.89 -0.74 10.90
CA MET A 142 9.90 -0.23 9.95
C MET A 142 9.19 -1.37 9.22
N SER A 143 9.92 -2.41 8.80
CA SER A 143 9.35 -3.59 8.16
C SER A 143 8.39 -4.33 9.09
N GLN A 144 8.74 -4.46 10.36
CA GLN A 144 7.86 -5.06 11.35
C GLN A 144 6.61 -4.22 11.58
N THR A 145 6.75 -2.90 11.70
CA THR A 145 5.62 -1.97 11.83
C THR A 145 4.66 -2.08 10.64
N LEU A 146 5.20 -2.15 9.41
CA LEU A 146 4.39 -2.34 8.21
C LEU A 146 3.69 -3.71 8.20
N LYS A 147 4.39 -4.79 8.56
CA LYS A 147 3.81 -6.15 8.62
C LYS A 147 2.70 -6.27 9.66
N ASP A 148 2.87 -5.63 10.81
CA ASP A 148 1.86 -5.64 11.88
C ASP A 148 0.69 -4.69 11.60
N GLY A 149 0.90 -3.71 10.75
CA GLY A 149 -0.08 -2.70 10.34
C GLY A 149 -0.66 -2.98 8.94
N VAL A 150 -0.24 -2.16 7.98
CA VAL A 150 -0.81 -2.13 6.61
C VAL A 150 -0.65 -3.45 5.86
N LEU A 151 0.47 -4.17 6.07
CA LEU A 151 0.76 -5.44 5.41
C LEU A 151 0.29 -6.68 6.19
N LYS A 152 -0.39 -6.49 7.30
CA LYS A 152 -0.95 -7.61 8.08
C LYS A 152 -1.95 -8.43 7.26
N ASN A 153 -2.72 -7.72 6.43
CA ASN A 153 -3.65 -8.31 5.47
C ASN A 153 -3.30 -7.74 4.08
N PRO A 154 -2.26 -8.27 3.41
CA PRO A 154 -1.81 -7.74 2.12
C PRO A 154 -2.83 -7.97 1.00
N GLU A 155 -3.83 -8.79 1.27
CA GLU A 155 -4.94 -9.09 0.38
C GLU A 155 -6.25 -8.79 1.10
N GLU A 156 -7.04 -7.89 0.51
CA GLU A 156 -8.42 -7.62 0.91
C GLU A 156 -9.35 -8.27 -0.12
N THR A 157 -10.36 -8.98 0.35
CA THR A 157 -11.40 -9.56 -0.51
C THR A 157 -12.76 -9.05 -0.06
N GLY A 158 -13.68 -8.97 -1.01
CA GLY A 158 -15.03 -8.53 -0.71
C GLY A 158 -15.97 -8.76 -1.88
N VAL A 159 -17.15 -8.17 -1.77
CA VAL A 159 -18.14 -8.15 -2.85
C VAL A 159 -18.28 -6.74 -3.40
N TYR A 160 -18.65 -6.63 -4.68
CA TYR A 160 -18.94 -5.34 -5.29
C TYR A 160 -20.27 -5.36 -6.04
N ILE A 161 -20.87 -4.19 -6.12
CA ILE A 161 -22.12 -3.94 -6.86
C ILE A 161 -21.87 -2.73 -7.74
N GLU A 162 -22.06 -2.89 -9.06
CA GLU A 162 -22.06 -1.78 -10.01
C GLU A 162 -23.46 -1.21 -10.15
N ASP A 163 -23.60 0.12 -10.05
CA ASP A 163 -24.83 0.88 -10.28
C ASP A 163 -24.49 2.15 -11.09
N GLY A 164 -24.71 2.08 -12.39
CA GLY A 164 -24.46 3.20 -13.31
C GLY A 164 -22.98 3.57 -13.43
N ASP A 165 -22.58 4.67 -12.82
CA ASP A 165 -21.22 5.20 -12.72
C ASP A 165 -20.62 5.01 -11.31
N ARG A 166 -21.29 4.23 -10.47
CA ARG A 166 -20.87 3.96 -9.10
C ARG A 166 -20.58 2.48 -8.89
N VAL A 167 -19.64 2.22 -8.03
CA VAL A 167 -19.37 0.90 -7.48
C VAL A 167 -19.41 0.97 -5.97
N GLN A 168 -20.11 0.04 -5.37
CA GLN A 168 -20.09 -0.18 -3.94
C GLN A 168 -19.19 -1.37 -3.65
N LEU A 169 -18.12 -1.12 -2.91
CA LEU A 169 -17.18 -2.14 -2.44
C LEU A 169 -17.53 -2.47 -0.99
N THR A 170 -17.68 -3.73 -0.69
CA THR A 170 -17.95 -4.21 0.67
C THR A 170 -16.87 -5.20 1.05
N PRO A 171 -15.82 -4.76 1.77
CA PRO A 171 -14.79 -5.65 2.30
C PRO A 171 -15.39 -6.69 3.24
N GLN A 172 -14.73 -7.82 3.36
CA GLN A 172 -15.20 -8.89 4.23
C GLN A 172 -15.12 -8.46 5.71
N GLY A 173 -16.29 -8.31 6.35
CA GLY A 173 -16.38 -7.95 7.76
C GLY A 173 -16.35 -6.43 8.04
N GLU A 174 -16.38 -5.60 7.00
CA GLU A 174 -16.32 -4.15 7.13
C GLU A 174 -17.52 -3.43 6.52
N ALA A 175 -17.57 -2.11 6.70
CA ALA A 175 -18.58 -1.26 6.12
C ALA A 175 -18.32 -1.03 4.62
N SER A 176 -19.41 -0.92 3.85
CA SER A 176 -19.32 -0.65 2.41
C SER A 176 -18.77 0.75 2.11
N VAL A 177 -17.94 0.84 1.09
CA VAL A 177 -17.41 2.09 0.53
C VAL A 177 -18.00 2.30 -0.86
N SER A 178 -18.54 3.49 -1.12
CA SER A 178 -19.08 3.86 -2.44
C SER A 178 -18.07 4.72 -3.19
N CYS A 179 -17.71 4.28 -4.41
CA CYS A 179 -16.80 5.00 -5.30
C CYS A 179 -17.54 5.36 -6.59
N ARG A 180 -17.21 6.51 -7.18
CA ARG A 180 -17.55 6.75 -8.59
C ARG A 180 -16.48 6.10 -9.46
N PHE A 181 -16.86 5.57 -10.62
CA PHE A 181 -15.89 4.99 -11.54
C PHE A 181 -16.15 5.37 -12.99
N THR A 182 -15.07 5.41 -13.75
CA THR A 182 -15.08 5.57 -15.21
C THR A 182 -14.12 4.57 -15.83
N VAL A 183 -14.57 3.83 -16.85
CA VAL A 183 -13.70 2.94 -17.66
C VAL A 183 -13.59 3.54 -19.05
N SER A 184 -12.35 3.81 -19.49
CA SER A 184 -12.05 4.32 -20.83
C SER A 184 -10.88 3.53 -21.42
N GLY A 185 -11.17 2.61 -22.35
CA GLY A 185 -10.18 1.67 -22.89
C GLY A 185 -9.60 0.80 -21.77
N ASP A 186 -8.28 0.86 -21.61
CA ASP A 186 -7.55 0.11 -20.60
C ASP A 186 -7.32 0.91 -19.29
N THR A 187 -8.05 2.01 -19.12
CA THR A 187 -7.95 2.83 -17.89
C THR A 187 -9.24 2.74 -17.09
N LEU A 188 -9.10 2.47 -15.79
CA LEU A 188 -10.15 2.56 -14.78
C LEU A 188 -9.80 3.70 -13.83
N THR A 189 -10.64 4.71 -13.75
CA THR A 189 -10.56 5.76 -12.74
C THR A 189 -11.55 5.44 -11.63
N LEU A 190 -11.07 5.36 -10.38
CA LEU A 190 -11.90 5.24 -9.17
C LEU A 190 -11.76 6.52 -8.35
N GLU A 191 -12.88 7.15 -8.03
CA GLU A 191 -12.97 8.33 -7.18
C GLU A 191 -13.67 7.96 -5.87
N MET A 192 -12.95 8.00 -4.78
CA MET A 192 -13.46 7.80 -3.42
C MET A 192 -13.55 9.13 -2.71
N GLN A 193 -14.67 9.37 -2.06
CA GLN A 193 -14.86 10.53 -1.21
C GLN A 193 -15.21 10.07 0.20
N GLN A 194 -14.33 10.30 1.15
CA GLN A 194 -14.54 9.94 2.54
C GLN A 194 -14.29 11.17 3.43
N LYS A 195 -15.37 11.74 3.97
CA LYS A 195 -15.38 12.99 4.77
C LYS A 195 -14.64 14.12 4.05
N ASP A 196 -13.45 14.48 4.53
CA ASP A 196 -12.63 15.59 4.02
C ASP A 196 -11.53 15.15 3.06
N MET A 197 -11.47 13.86 2.72
CA MET A 197 -10.44 13.28 1.85
C MET A 197 -11.05 12.77 0.55
N ALA A 198 -10.58 13.30 -0.58
CA ALA A 198 -10.89 12.79 -1.91
C ALA A 198 -9.65 12.02 -2.43
N LEU A 199 -9.84 10.76 -2.78
CA LEU A 199 -8.80 9.92 -3.38
C LEU A 199 -9.22 9.53 -4.79
N THR A 200 -8.35 9.77 -5.75
CA THR A 200 -8.53 9.33 -7.14
C THR A 200 -7.42 8.33 -7.50
N LEU A 201 -7.84 7.13 -7.91
CA LEU A 201 -6.93 6.09 -8.40
C LEU A 201 -7.14 5.94 -9.91
N ASN A 202 -6.07 6.03 -10.68
CA ASN A 202 -6.06 5.76 -12.11
C ASN A 202 -5.34 4.43 -12.35
N LEU A 203 -6.11 3.38 -12.59
CA LEU A 203 -5.62 2.02 -12.74
C LEU A 203 -5.54 1.65 -14.21
N THR A 204 -4.54 0.87 -14.58
CA THR A 204 -4.36 0.33 -15.94
C THR A 204 -4.71 -1.16 -15.95
N LYS A 205 -5.39 -1.59 -17.00
CA LYS A 205 -5.75 -2.99 -17.20
C LYS A 205 -4.51 -3.84 -17.46
N GLN A 206 -4.47 -4.99 -16.81
CA GLN A 206 -3.43 -6.01 -16.97
C GLN A 206 -3.79 -7.00 -18.06
#